data_f88058e962a8d4738593224bd9860f74
#
_entry.id   f88058e962a8d4738593224bd9860f74
#
_cell.length_a   1.000
_cell.length_b   1.000
_cell.length_c   1.000
_cell.angle_alpha   90.00
_cell.angle_beta   90.00
_cell.angle_gamma   90.00
#
_symmetry.space_group_name_H-M   'P 1'
#
loop_
_entity.id
_entity.type
_entity.pdbx_description
1 polymer ?
#
loop_
_entity_poly.entity_id
_entity_poly.type
_entity_poly.pdbx_seq_one_letter_code
_entity_poly.pdbx_strand_id
1 'polypeptide(L)'
;MSNKIHLIVSAVIAILFLVIVQLFATPLPVFRFLVPAFLVYLAGVALYNRFYLLRNEIWNFWMWVRLPMFLFSWFGLFFIIPSGLARGMFLLVSLPIIFFFESLIGNTGQQLGFNEFLLTCAAMLITLFGFSYYFLLPGVVYLILMFVSVSVLVRSSLELVPLDSLVKWTAAMALGLFATELFWTVSFLPLHYTALAIFTFNILYVLWVMYYHYLYKTLTARQVQFHLVLAFVLAVIMFISTPWSIQS
;
A
#
# COMPACT_ATOMS: atom_id res chain seq x y z
N MET A 1 -12.63 12.27 22.30
CA MET A 1 -12.17 13.44 21.50
C MET A 1 -13.31 13.81 20.58
N SER A 2 -13.68 15.09 20.42
CA SER A 2 -14.78 15.40 19.52
C SER A 2 -14.38 15.01 18.10
N ASN A 3 -15.31 14.46 17.30
CA ASN A 3 -15.08 14.12 15.90
C ASN A 3 -14.47 15.30 15.11
N LYS A 4 -14.74 16.53 15.53
CA LYS A 4 -14.18 17.74 14.92
C LYS A 4 -12.65 17.83 15.09
N ILE A 5 -12.12 17.51 16.26
CA ILE A 5 -10.67 17.56 16.52
C ILE A 5 -9.96 16.50 15.68
N HIS A 6 -10.52 15.29 15.56
CA HIS A 6 -9.96 14.24 14.72
C HIS A 6 -9.91 14.67 13.25
N LEU A 7 -10.97 15.26 12.71
CA LEU A 7 -11.00 15.77 11.34
C LEU A 7 -9.94 16.86 11.10
N ILE A 8 -9.72 17.76 12.07
CA ILE A 8 -8.67 18.79 11.96
C ILE A 8 -7.30 18.13 11.93
N VAL A 9 -7.04 17.17 12.81
CA VAL A 9 -5.74 16.45 12.84
C VAL A 9 -5.53 15.67 11.56
N SER A 10 -6.55 15.01 11.01
CA SER A 10 -6.48 14.30 9.74
C SER A 10 -6.10 15.23 8.58
N ALA A 11 -6.67 16.45 8.55
CA ALA A 11 -6.29 17.47 7.57
C ALA A 11 -4.84 17.93 7.75
N VAL A 12 -4.39 18.13 8.99
CA VAL A 12 -2.99 18.51 9.29
C VAL A 12 -2.03 17.39 8.85
N ILE A 13 -2.33 16.13 9.11
CA ILE A 13 -1.52 14.99 8.66
C ILE A 13 -1.39 14.99 7.14
N ALA A 14 -2.50 15.15 6.40
CA ALA A 14 -2.47 15.18 4.95
C ALA A 14 -1.65 16.37 4.40
N ILE A 15 -1.80 17.55 4.97
CA ILE A 15 -1.03 18.75 4.56
C ILE A 15 0.46 18.56 4.87
N LEU A 16 0.82 18.06 6.05
CA LEU A 16 2.21 17.81 6.43
C LEU A 16 2.87 16.78 5.50
N PHE A 17 2.14 15.74 5.10
CA PHE A 17 2.64 14.80 4.09
C PHE A 17 3.00 15.52 2.79
N LEU A 18 2.13 16.37 2.26
CA LEU A 18 2.39 17.10 1.03
C LEU A 18 3.60 18.04 1.16
N VAL A 19 3.72 18.74 2.29
CA VAL A 19 4.86 19.64 2.55
C VAL A 19 6.16 18.86 2.58
N ILE A 20 6.21 17.74 3.31
CA ILE A 20 7.41 16.89 3.39
C ILE A 20 7.76 16.35 2.01
N VAL A 21 6.80 15.80 1.28
CA VAL A 21 7.02 15.25 -0.07
C VAL A 21 7.51 16.33 -1.04
N GLN A 22 6.95 17.54 -0.97
CA GLN A 22 7.37 18.66 -1.79
C GLN A 22 8.81 19.12 -1.47
N LEU A 23 9.22 19.08 -0.19
CA LEU A 23 10.60 19.39 0.20
C LEU A 23 11.60 18.38 -0.39
N PHE A 24 11.22 17.12 -0.53
CA PHE A 24 12.04 16.13 -1.23
C PHE A 24 12.17 16.39 -2.73
N ALA A 25 11.22 17.09 -3.35
CA ALA A 25 11.26 17.45 -4.77
C ALA A 25 12.22 18.60 -5.08
N THR A 26 12.58 19.39 -4.07
CA THR A 26 13.51 20.52 -4.23
C THR A 26 14.96 20.02 -4.13
N PRO A 27 15.87 20.48 -5.01
CA PRO A 27 17.29 20.08 -4.99
C PRO A 27 18.04 20.79 -3.84
N LEU A 28 17.59 20.62 -2.62
CA LEU A 28 18.24 21.20 -1.45
C LEU A 28 19.24 20.19 -0.85
N PRO A 29 20.39 20.65 -0.31
CA PRO A 29 21.35 19.79 0.38
C PRO A 29 20.80 19.20 1.70
N VAL A 30 19.50 19.33 1.92
CA VAL A 30 18.78 18.98 3.16
C VAL A 30 18.30 17.52 3.17
N PHE A 31 18.57 16.75 2.08
CA PHE A 31 18.09 15.37 1.94
C PHE A 31 18.42 14.47 3.16
N ARG A 32 19.59 14.70 3.77
CA ARG A 32 20.02 13.96 4.98
C ARG A 32 19.10 14.16 6.19
N PHE A 33 18.45 15.32 6.27
CA PHE A 33 17.51 15.65 7.36
C PHE A 33 16.07 15.29 7.02
N LEU A 34 15.73 15.25 5.72
CA LEU A 34 14.37 14.96 5.29
C LEU A 34 13.97 13.50 5.54
N VAL A 35 14.89 12.54 5.36
CA VAL A 35 14.61 11.12 5.65
C VAL A 35 14.27 10.90 7.13
N PRO A 36 15.11 11.35 8.09
CA PRO A 36 14.74 11.32 9.50
C PRO A 36 13.43 12.06 9.82
N ALA A 37 13.21 13.23 9.22
CA ALA A 37 11.99 14.00 9.41
C ALA A 37 10.74 13.23 8.94
N PHE A 38 10.83 12.54 7.80
CA PHE A 38 9.75 11.68 7.32
C PHE A 38 9.49 10.49 8.25
N LEU A 39 10.54 9.84 8.76
CA LEU A 39 10.40 8.76 9.73
C LEU A 39 9.77 9.24 11.04
N VAL A 40 10.17 10.41 11.53
CA VAL A 40 9.55 11.05 12.71
C VAL A 40 8.07 11.37 12.44
N TYR A 41 7.76 11.89 11.25
CA TYR A 41 6.36 12.12 10.83
C TYR A 41 5.55 10.83 10.85
N LEU A 42 6.04 9.73 10.24
CA LEU A 42 5.36 8.43 10.26
C LEU A 42 5.16 7.89 11.69
N ALA A 43 6.19 8.02 12.54
CA ALA A 43 6.09 7.65 13.95
C ALA A 43 5.04 8.51 14.69
N GLY A 44 5.01 9.81 14.42
CA GLY A 44 4.01 10.73 14.96
C GLY A 44 2.59 10.36 14.57
N VAL A 45 2.36 10.05 13.31
CA VAL A 45 1.07 9.55 12.79
C VAL A 45 0.67 8.24 13.47
N ALA A 46 1.61 7.28 13.57
CA ALA A 46 1.37 6.01 14.23
C ALA A 46 0.98 6.19 15.71
N LEU A 47 1.71 7.04 16.44
CA LEU A 47 1.43 7.35 17.85
C LEU A 47 0.07 8.05 18.01
N TYR A 48 -0.23 9.04 17.17
CA TYR A 48 -1.54 9.70 17.20
C TYR A 48 -2.67 8.70 16.99
N ASN A 49 -2.57 7.85 15.98
CA ASN A 49 -3.57 6.83 15.67
C ASN A 49 -3.73 5.83 16.82
N ARG A 50 -2.63 5.41 17.42
CA ARG A 50 -2.68 4.59 18.63
C ARG A 50 -3.45 5.27 19.75
N PHE A 51 -3.15 6.53 20.08
CA PHE A 51 -3.86 7.27 21.12
C PHE A 51 -5.35 7.46 20.80
N TYR A 52 -5.66 7.78 19.55
CA TYR A 52 -7.05 7.94 19.10
C TYR A 52 -7.85 6.65 19.23
N LEU A 53 -7.29 5.51 18.79
CA LEU A 53 -7.92 4.20 18.88
C LEU A 53 -8.08 3.74 20.33
N LEU A 54 -7.05 3.90 21.17
CA LEU A 54 -7.12 3.57 22.60
C LEU A 54 -8.21 4.38 23.32
N ARG A 55 -8.36 5.66 23.00
CA ARG A 55 -9.38 6.52 23.59
C ARG A 55 -10.80 6.12 23.19
N ASN A 56 -10.97 5.50 22.03
CA ASN A 56 -12.24 4.97 21.54
C ASN A 56 -12.43 3.48 21.88
N GLU A 57 -11.65 2.94 22.86
CA GLU A 57 -11.71 1.56 23.33
C GLU A 57 -11.42 0.51 22.25
N ILE A 58 -10.80 0.91 21.15
CA ILE A 58 -10.39 0.02 20.06
C ILE A 58 -8.97 -0.46 20.33
N TRP A 59 -8.86 -1.58 21.04
CA TRP A 59 -7.56 -2.21 21.33
C TRP A 59 -7.08 -3.05 20.16
N ASN A 60 -6.43 -2.40 19.19
CA ASN A 60 -5.93 -3.11 18.03
C ASN A 60 -4.59 -2.56 17.54
N PHE A 61 -3.52 -3.30 17.84
CA PHE A 61 -2.15 -2.92 17.46
C PHE A 61 -2.01 -2.70 15.95
N TRP A 62 -2.66 -3.52 15.12
CA TRP A 62 -2.45 -3.52 13.68
C TRP A 62 -3.20 -2.38 12.96
N MET A 63 -4.25 -1.87 13.56
CA MET A 63 -5.01 -0.77 12.94
C MET A 63 -4.21 0.54 12.85
N TRP A 64 -3.36 0.84 13.83
CA TRP A 64 -2.59 2.09 13.81
C TRP A 64 -1.35 2.02 12.90
N VAL A 65 -0.93 0.83 12.44
CA VAL A 65 0.18 0.65 11.50
C VAL A 65 -0.26 0.87 10.04
N ARG A 66 -1.53 0.72 9.74
CA ARG A 66 -2.07 0.80 8.36
C ARG A 66 -1.74 2.10 7.66
N LEU A 67 -2.10 3.23 8.25
CA LEU A 67 -1.88 4.52 7.61
C LEU A 67 -0.39 4.83 7.42
N PRO A 68 0.50 4.65 8.39
CA PRO A 68 1.95 4.76 8.16
C PRO A 68 2.45 3.91 7.00
N MET A 69 1.97 2.68 6.83
CA MET A 69 2.32 1.84 5.69
C MET A 69 1.81 2.41 4.36
N PHE A 70 0.57 2.88 4.35
CA PHE A 70 0.02 3.56 3.19
C PHE A 70 0.84 4.81 2.83
N LEU A 71 1.13 5.68 3.81
CA LEU A 71 1.93 6.89 3.60
C LEU A 71 3.34 6.57 3.11
N PHE A 72 3.97 5.52 3.64
CA PHE A 72 5.29 5.08 3.20
C PHE A 72 5.26 4.61 1.73
N SER A 73 4.27 3.78 1.36
CA SER A 73 4.09 3.31 -0.01
C SER A 73 3.76 4.45 -0.97
N TRP A 74 2.91 5.38 -0.54
CA TRP A 74 2.50 6.55 -1.28
C TRP A 74 3.64 7.55 -1.49
N PHE A 75 4.49 7.70 -0.48
CA PHE A 75 5.72 8.47 -0.58
C PHE A 75 6.69 7.87 -1.61
N GLY A 76 6.84 6.55 -1.61
CA GLY A 76 7.67 5.87 -2.62
C GLY A 76 7.18 6.10 -4.06
N LEU A 77 5.87 6.11 -4.28
CA LEU A 77 5.29 6.44 -5.60
C LEU A 77 5.72 7.82 -6.10
N PHE A 78 5.78 8.81 -5.22
CA PHE A 78 6.17 10.16 -5.60
C PHE A 78 7.54 10.23 -6.26
N PHE A 79 8.50 9.40 -5.80
CA PHE A 79 9.85 9.37 -6.40
C PHE A 79 9.88 8.75 -7.79
N ILE A 80 8.94 7.86 -8.08
CA ILE A 80 8.90 7.14 -9.35
C ILE A 80 8.15 7.93 -10.42
N ILE A 81 7.20 8.78 -9.99
CA ILE A 81 6.42 9.62 -10.92
C ILE A 81 7.34 10.68 -11.56
N PRO A 82 7.34 10.79 -12.90
CA PRO A 82 8.13 11.81 -13.59
C PRO A 82 7.80 13.22 -13.08
N SER A 83 8.80 14.09 -13.08
CA SER A 83 8.64 15.50 -12.72
C SER A 83 7.66 16.20 -13.67
N GLY A 84 7.02 17.27 -13.21
CA GLY A 84 6.11 18.08 -13.99
C GLY A 84 4.62 17.87 -13.64
N LEU A 85 3.75 17.93 -14.65
CA LEU A 85 2.30 17.90 -14.46
C LEU A 85 1.82 16.65 -13.71
N ALA A 86 2.37 15.47 -14.04
CA ALA A 86 1.99 14.21 -13.41
C ALA A 86 2.24 14.22 -11.90
N ARG A 87 3.38 14.77 -11.46
CA ARG A 87 3.70 14.92 -10.04
C ARG A 87 2.77 15.93 -9.33
N GLY A 88 2.45 17.03 -10.00
CA GLY A 88 1.47 18.01 -9.50
C GLY A 88 0.08 17.39 -9.32
N MET A 89 -0.39 16.62 -10.31
CA MET A 89 -1.67 15.90 -10.21
C MET A 89 -1.66 14.85 -9.09
N PHE A 90 -0.55 14.11 -8.94
CA PHE A 90 -0.39 13.15 -7.85
C PHE A 90 -0.53 13.83 -6.48
N LEU A 91 0.10 14.99 -6.27
CA LEU A 91 -0.01 15.72 -5.01
C LEU A 91 -1.44 16.20 -4.75
N LEU A 92 -2.13 16.72 -5.78
CA LEU A 92 -3.53 17.12 -5.65
C LEU A 92 -4.46 15.97 -5.26
N VAL A 93 -4.26 14.79 -5.85
CA VAL A 93 -5.04 13.59 -5.55
C VAL A 93 -4.66 12.99 -4.19
N SER A 94 -3.40 13.14 -3.77
CA SER A 94 -2.91 12.61 -2.49
C SER A 94 -3.61 13.24 -1.29
N LEU A 95 -3.90 14.54 -1.33
CA LEU A 95 -4.51 15.25 -0.20
C LEU A 95 -5.87 14.67 0.20
N PRO A 96 -6.87 14.56 -0.70
CA PRO A 96 -8.16 13.99 -0.33
C PRO A 96 -8.07 12.51 0.04
N ILE A 97 -7.20 11.74 -0.59
CA ILE A 97 -7.05 10.31 -0.29
C ILE A 97 -6.50 10.12 1.13
N ILE A 98 -5.42 10.81 1.50
CA ILE A 98 -4.82 10.71 2.84
C ILE A 98 -5.80 11.21 3.90
N PHE A 99 -6.45 12.35 3.65
CA PHE A 99 -7.47 12.88 4.55
C PHE A 99 -8.60 11.88 4.76
N PHE A 100 -9.10 11.28 3.68
CA PHE A 100 -10.18 10.28 3.73
C PHE A 100 -9.77 9.07 4.57
N PHE A 101 -8.60 8.46 4.31
CA PHE A 101 -8.16 7.30 5.07
C PHE A 101 -7.91 7.61 6.54
N GLU A 102 -7.30 8.76 6.85
CA GLU A 102 -7.08 9.16 8.24
C GLU A 102 -8.38 9.45 8.96
N SER A 103 -9.32 10.17 8.31
CA SER A 103 -10.60 10.52 8.94
C SER A 103 -11.48 9.30 9.26
N LEU A 104 -11.26 8.19 8.56
CA LEU A 104 -11.97 6.93 8.74
C LEU A 104 -11.22 5.92 9.63
N ILE A 105 -10.06 6.29 10.18
CA ILE A 105 -9.36 5.43 11.12
C ILE A 105 -10.26 5.15 12.34
N GLY A 106 -10.35 3.90 12.75
CA GLY A 106 -11.31 3.50 13.79
C GLY A 106 -12.71 3.15 13.25
N ASN A 107 -13.00 3.41 11.98
CA ASN A 107 -14.16 2.81 11.34
C ASN A 107 -13.86 1.33 11.06
N THR A 108 -14.61 0.46 11.72
CA THR A 108 -14.46 -1.01 11.59
C THR A 108 -15.18 -1.56 10.37
N GLY A 109 -15.59 -0.72 9.44
CA GLY A 109 -16.26 -1.13 8.21
C GLY A 109 -15.37 -2.04 7.36
N GLN A 110 -15.86 -3.25 7.07
CA GLN A 110 -15.13 -4.27 6.31
C GLN A 110 -14.66 -3.78 4.95
N GLN A 111 -15.52 -3.06 4.23
CA GLN A 111 -15.23 -2.53 2.91
C GLN A 111 -14.07 -1.51 2.90
N LEU A 112 -13.98 -0.70 3.94
CA LEU A 112 -12.92 0.30 4.05
C LEU A 112 -11.55 -0.35 4.19
N GLY A 113 -11.42 -1.33 5.11
CA GLY A 113 -10.17 -2.07 5.29
C GLY A 113 -9.74 -2.84 4.04
N PHE A 114 -10.70 -3.32 3.26
CA PHE A 114 -10.45 -3.98 1.99
C PHE A 114 -9.89 -3.00 0.93
N ASN A 115 -10.52 -1.84 0.75
CA ASN A 115 -10.08 -0.84 -0.22
C ASN A 115 -8.72 -0.23 0.13
N GLU A 116 -8.49 0.04 1.42
CA GLU A 116 -7.21 0.52 1.92
C GLU A 116 -6.08 -0.48 1.66
N PHE A 117 -6.35 -1.78 1.89
CA PHE A 117 -5.40 -2.84 1.55
C PHE A 117 -5.04 -2.82 0.07
N LEU A 118 -6.02 -2.79 -0.82
CA LEU A 118 -5.78 -2.83 -2.26
C LEU A 118 -4.96 -1.63 -2.73
N LEU A 119 -5.31 -0.43 -2.27
CA LEU A 119 -4.60 0.78 -2.68
C LEU A 119 -3.17 0.81 -2.14
N THR A 120 -2.97 0.40 -0.88
CA THR A 120 -1.64 0.30 -0.27
C THR A 120 -0.79 -0.75 -0.96
N CYS A 121 -1.37 -1.91 -1.29
CA CYS A 121 -0.68 -2.98 -1.99
C CYS A 121 -0.26 -2.56 -3.40
N ALA A 122 -1.15 -1.90 -4.16
CA ALA A 122 -0.82 -1.38 -5.48
C ALA A 122 0.31 -0.34 -5.43
N ALA A 123 0.21 0.63 -4.52
CA ALA A 123 1.23 1.66 -4.32
C ALA A 123 2.59 1.06 -3.93
N MET A 124 2.59 0.10 -3.02
CA MET A 124 3.78 -0.60 -2.55
C MET A 124 4.46 -1.38 -3.67
N LEU A 125 3.69 -2.12 -4.48
CA LEU A 125 4.24 -2.90 -5.59
C LEU A 125 4.89 -2.01 -6.64
N ILE A 126 4.21 -0.94 -7.06
CA ILE A 126 4.78 0.03 -8.00
C ILE A 126 6.06 0.63 -7.43
N THR A 127 6.07 0.97 -6.14
CA THR A 127 7.25 1.52 -5.44
C THR A 127 8.40 0.52 -5.42
N LEU A 128 8.17 -0.74 -5.04
CA LEU A 128 9.22 -1.75 -4.93
C LEU A 128 9.81 -2.12 -6.30
N PHE A 129 8.96 -2.34 -7.32
CA PHE A 129 9.45 -2.59 -8.68
C PHE A 129 10.15 -1.37 -9.26
N GLY A 130 9.63 -0.16 -9.03
CA GLY A 130 10.30 1.07 -9.46
C GLY A 130 11.66 1.26 -8.77
N PHE A 131 11.73 1.01 -7.47
CA PHE A 131 13.00 1.09 -6.75
C PHE A 131 13.99 0.02 -7.20
N SER A 132 13.54 -1.21 -7.48
CA SER A 132 14.42 -2.24 -8.03
C SER A 132 14.96 -1.90 -9.42
N TYR A 133 14.24 -1.07 -10.16
CA TYR A 133 14.65 -0.58 -11.48
C TYR A 133 15.64 0.59 -11.39
N TYR A 134 15.42 1.54 -10.47
CA TYR A 134 16.23 2.76 -10.38
C TYR A 134 17.39 2.67 -9.38
N PHE A 135 17.27 1.83 -8.35
CA PHE A 135 18.29 1.72 -7.30
C PHE A 135 18.94 0.34 -7.34
N LEU A 136 20.26 0.33 -7.44
CA LEU A 136 21.09 -0.89 -7.51
C LEU A 136 21.31 -1.53 -6.12
N LEU A 137 20.24 -1.75 -5.35
CA LEU A 137 20.35 -2.50 -4.11
C LEU A 137 20.40 -4.01 -4.40
N PRO A 138 21.02 -4.82 -3.52
CA PRO A 138 21.00 -6.27 -3.66
C PRO A 138 19.57 -6.81 -3.73
N GLY A 139 19.28 -7.72 -4.66
CA GLY A 139 17.93 -8.27 -4.88
C GLY A 139 17.29 -8.84 -3.61
N VAL A 140 18.10 -9.42 -2.72
CA VAL A 140 17.65 -9.94 -1.42
C VAL A 140 16.99 -8.86 -0.55
N VAL A 141 17.45 -7.62 -0.63
CA VAL A 141 16.84 -6.50 0.12
C VAL A 141 15.39 -6.29 -0.32
N TYR A 142 15.15 -6.29 -1.63
CA TYR A 142 13.78 -6.14 -2.18
C TYR A 142 12.88 -7.32 -1.82
N LEU A 143 13.42 -8.55 -1.80
CA LEU A 143 12.67 -9.73 -1.38
C LEU A 143 12.25 -9.65 0.09
N ILE A 144 13.17 -9.21 0.97
CA ILE A 144 12.87 -9.00 2.39
C ILE A 144 11.82 -7.89 2.56
N LEU A 145 11.98 -6.77 1.86
CA LEU A 145 11.02 -5.67 1.91
C LEU A 145 9.64 -6.11 1.42
N MET A 146 9.58 -6.88 0.34
CA MET A 146 8.34 -7.43 -0.19
C MET A 146 7.66 -8.36 0.83
N PHE A 147 8.42 -9.31 1.38
CA PHE A 147 7.92 -10.25 2.38
C PHE A 147 7.35 -9.55 3.60
N VAL A 148 8.13 -8.66 4.21
CA VAL A 148 7.73 -7.94 5.43
C VAL A 148 6.52 -7.05 5.16
N SER A 149 6.56 -6.28 4.08
CA SER A 149 5.50 -5.32 3.77
C SER A 149 4.15 -6.01 3.50
N VAL A 150 4.14 -7.08 2.67
CA VAL A 150 2.90 -7.82 2.40
C VAL A 150 2.41 -8.55 3.63
N SER A 151 3.30 -9.18 4.41
CA SER A 151 2.92 -9.88 5.65
C SER A 151 2.27 -8.93 6.66
N VAL A 152 2.85 -7.74 6.87
CA VAL A 152 2.30 -6.72 7.78
C VAL A 152 0.98 -6.18 7.24
N LEU A 153 0.88 -5.93 5.94
CA LEU A 153 -0.33 -5.41 5.31
C LEU A 153 -1.49 -6.42 5.41
N VAL A 154 -1.24 -7.69 5.09
CA VAL A 154 -2.23 -8.76 5.25
C VAL A 154 -2.62 -8.94 6.70
N ARG A 155 -1.65 -8.97 7.62
CA ARG A 155 -1.91 -9.11 9.06
C ARG A 155 -2.79 -7.99 9.59
N SER A 156 -2.51 -6.74 9.18
CA SER A 156 -3.31 -5.57 9.58
C SER A 156 -4.73 -5.62 9.02
N SER A 157 -4.90 -6.10 7.80
CA SER A 157 -6.21 -6.19 7.14
C SER A 157 -7.09 -7.31 7.70
N LEU A 158 -6.47 -8.40 8.19
CA LEU A 158 -7.19 -9.49 8.84
C LEU A 158 -7.61 -9.18 10.28
N GLU A 159 -7.24 -8.03 10.82
CA GLU A 159 -7.57 -7.73 12.21
C GLU A 159 -9.06 -7.59 12.48
N LEU A 160 -9.81 -7.12 11.52
CA LEU A 160 -11.28 -7.01 11.61
C LEU A 160 -12.02 -8.35 11.46
N VAL A 161 -11.30 -9.39 11.04
CA VAL A 161 -11.89 -10.73 10.90
C VAL A 161 -11.84 -11.46 12.25
N PRO A 162 -12.93 -12.08 12.71
CA PRO A 162 -12.96 -12.83 13.97
C PRO A 162 -12.26 -14.19 13.81
N LEU A 163 -10.94 -14.17 13.72
CA LEU A 163 -10.06 -15.34 13.61
C LEU A 163 -9.04 -15.34 14.74
N ASP A 164 -8.54 -16.53 15.07
CA ASP A 164 -7.45 -16.68 16.02
C ASP A 164 -6.17 -16.00 15.51
N SER A 165 -5.39 -15.44 16.43
CA SER A 165 -4.16 -14.72 16.11
C SER A 165 -3.17 -15.58 15.33
N LEU A 166 -3.07 -16.87 15.65
CA LEU A 166 -2.20 -17.82 14.94
C LEU A 166 -2.61 -17.96 13.47
N VAL A 167 -3.92 -18.11 13.20
CA VAL A 167 -4.45 -18.23 11.82
C VAL A 167 -4.17 -16.95 11.02
N LYS A 168 -4.36 -15.78 11.65
CA LYS A 168 -4.03 -14.48 11.01
C LYS A 168 -2.55 -14.38 10.64
N TRP A 169 -1.66 -14.80 11.53
CA TRP A 169 -0.22 -14.81 11.28
C TRP A 169 0.18 -15.81 10.20
N THR A 170 -0.35 -17.03 10.25
CA THR A 170 -0.07 -18.04 9.23
C THR A 170 -0.49 -17.58 7.84
N ALA A 171 -1.68 -16.99 7.72
CA ALA A 171 -2.15 -16.42 6.47
C ALA A 171 -1.28 -15.24 5.99
N ALA A 172 -0.88 -14.35 6.89
CA ALA A 172 -0.03 -13.22 6.57
C ALA A 172 1.35 -13.67 6.05
N MET A 173 1.96 -14.64 6.72
CA MET A 173 3.26 -15.20 6.32
C MET A 173 3.17 -15.96 4.99
N ALA A 174 2.12 -16.77 4.79
CA ALA A 174 1.91 -17.52 3.55
C ALA A 174 1.72 -16.58 2.35
N LEU A 175 0.86 -15.55 2.48
CA LEU A 175 0.66 -14.56 1.42
C LEU A 175 1.89 -13.69 1.20
N GLY A 176 2.62 -13.34 2.26
CA GLY A 176 3.88 -12.63 2.16
C GLY A 176 4.94 -13.42 1.41
N LEU A 177 5.09 -14.71 1.71
CA LEU A 177 6.01 -15.61 1.00
C LEU A 177 5.62 -15.75 -0.47
N PHE A 178 4.36 -16.04 -0.74
CA PHE A 178 3.83 -16.13 -2.11
C PHE A 178 4.08 -14.84 -2.91
N ALA A 179 3.80 -13.67 -2.32
CA ALA A 179 4.04 -12.39 -2.96
C ALA A 179 5.53 -12.16 -3.26
N THR A 180 6.42 -12.63 -2.39
CA THR A 180 7.87 -12.52 -2.56
C THR A 180 8.36 -13.40 -3.70
N GLU A 181 7.89 -14.65 -3.76
CA GLU A 181 8.21 -15.57 -4.86
C GLU A 181 7.68 -15.04 -6.20
N LEU A 182 6.46 -14.49 -6.18
CA LEU A 182 5.85 -13.88 -7.36
C LEU A 182 6.65 -12.65 -7.81
N PHE A 183 7.03 -11.76 -6.89
CA PHE A 183 7.88 -10.60 -7.18
C PHE A 183 9.20 -11.03 -7.81
N TRP A 184 9.86 -12.02 -7.23
CA TRP A 184 11.12 -12.54 -7.75
C TRP A 184 10.94 -13.13 -9.16
N THR A 185 9.97 -14.01 -9.34
CA THR A 185 9.70 -14.66 -10.65
C THR A 185 9.36 -13.63 -11.73
N VAL A 186 8.50 -12.66 -11.41
CA VAL A 186 8.06 -11.64 -12.36
C VAL A 186 9.19 -10.67 -12.70
N SER A 187 10.14 -10.42 -11.80
CA SER A 187 11.27 -9.52 -12.04
C SER A 187 12.19 -9.96 -13.18
N PHE A 188 12.13 -11.23 -13.61
CA PHE A 188 12.88 -11.73 -14.79
C PHE A 188 12.19 -11.44 -16.12
N LEU A 189 10.94 -10.98 -16.11
CA LEU A 189 10.26 -10.64 -17.36
C LEU A 189 10.80 -9.34 -17.93
N PRO A 190 11.04 -9.27 -19.25
CA PRO A 190 11.57 -8.07 -19.91
C PRO A 190 10.47 -7.00 -20.09
N LEU A 191 9.86 -6.58 -19.00
CA LEU A 191 8.77 -5.61 -18.99
C LEU A 191 9.17 -4.39 -18.16
N HIS A 192 8.55 -3.25 -18.48
CA HIS A 192 8.72 -2.06 -17.67
C HIS A 192 8.20 -2.27 -16.23
N TYR A 193 8.84 -1.67 -15.23
CA TYR A 193 8.52 -1.88 -13.79
C TYR A 193 7.04 -1.67 -13.45
N THR A 194 6.36 -0.73 -14.11
CA THR A 194 4.92 -0.51 -13.90
C THR A 194 4.07 -1.69 -14.38
N ALA A 195 4.44 -2.31 -15.50
CA ALA A 195 3.76 -3.50 -16.00
C ALA A 195 3.99 -4.70 -15.07
N LEU A 196 5.21 -4.89 -14.57
CA LEU A 196 5.54 -5.91 -13.57
C LEU A 196 4.72 -5.72 -12.28
N ALA A 197 4.61 -4.49 -11.81
CA ALA A 197 3.82 -4.14 -10.63
C ALA A 197 2.33 -4.43 -10.82
N ILE A 198 1.74 -4.01 -11.96
CA ILE A 198 0.33 -4.24 -12.26
C ILE A 198 0.04 -5.73 -12.43
N PHE A 199 0.93 -6.47 -13.08
CA PHE A 199 0.79 -7.92 -13.23
C PHE A 199 0.80 -8.64 -11.88
N THR A 200 1.80 -8.32 -11.05
CA THR A 200 1.91 -8.87 -9.69
C THR A 200 0.70 -8.48 -8.83
N PHE A 201 0.28 -7.22 -8.89
CA PHE A 201 -0.91 -6.74 -8.19
C PHE A 201 -2.17 -7.50 -8.62
N ASN A 202 -2.35 -7.75 -9.90
CA ASN A 202 -3.53 -8.44 -10.42
C ASN A 202 -3.66 -9.87 -9.85
N ILE A 203 -2.54 -10.60 -9.76
CA ILE A 203 -2.53 -11.94 -9.16
C ILE A 203 -2.83 -11.86 -7.66
N LEU A 204 -2.16 -10.96 -6.93
CA LEU A 204 -2.40 -10.78 -5.49
C LEU A 204 -3.82 -10.29 -5.20
N TYR A 205 -4.38 -9.43 -6.05
CA TYR A 205 -5.76 -8.98 -5.96
C TYR A 205 -6.74 -10.14 -6.00
N VAL A 206 -6.62 -11.02 -6.99
CA VAL A 206 -7.52 -12.20 -7.12
C VAL A 206 -7.42 -13.08 -5.88
N LEU A 207 -6.20 -13.41 -5.45
CA LEU A 207 -5.98 -14.24 -4.27
C LEU A 207 -6.55 -13.57 -3.01
N TRP A 208 -6.30 -12.29 -2.82
CA TRP A 208 -6.80 -11.55 -1.66
C TRP A 208 -8.33 -11.48 -1.64
N VAL A 209 -8.96 -11.15 -2.77
CA VAL A 209 -10.42 -11.07 -2.89
C VAL A 209 -11.06 -12.41 -2.57
N MET A 210 -10.54 -13.51 -3.16
CA MET A 210 -11.05 -14.85 -2.90
C MET A 210 -10.90 -15.24 -1.43
N TYR A 211 -9.71 -15.00 -0.87
CA TYR A 211 -9.43 -15.30 0.53
C TYR A 211 -10.31 -14.48 1.47
N TYR A 212 -10.45 -13.19 1.23
CA TYR A 212 -11.28 -12.29 2.02
C TYR A 212 -12.75 -12.72 2.03
N HIS A 213 -13.34 -12.96 0.86
CA HIS A 213 -14.72 -13.44 0.76
C HIS A 213 -14.91 -14.83 1.35
N TYR A 214 -13.92 -15.71 1.25
CA TYR A 214 -13.93 -17.01 1.92
C TYR A 214 -14.02 -16.87 3.45
N LEU A 215 -13.20 -16.00 4.03
CA LEU A 215 -13.19 -15.75 5.48
C LEU A 215 -14.52 -15.19 6.01
N TYR A 216 -15.14 -14.31 5.24
CA TYR A 216 -16.45 -13.75 5.60
C TYR A 216 -17.63 -14.63 5.20
N LYS A 217 -17.37 -15.82 4.64
CA LYS A 217 -18.41 -16.75 4.16
C LYS A 217 -19.37 -16.12 3.13
N THR A 218 -18.89 -15.13 2.38
CA THR A 218 -19.64 -14.43 1.33
C THR A 218 -19.22 -14.86 -0.07
N LEU A 219 -18.30 -15.83 -0.19
CA LEU A 219 -17.78 -16.29 -1.48
C LEU A 219 -18.88 -17.02 -2.27
N THR A 220 -19.24 -16.44 -3.41
CA THR A 220 -20.17 -17.03 -4.38
C THR A 220 -19.47 -17.33 -5.69
N ALA A 221 -19.95 -18.35 -6.43
CA ALA A 221 -19.39 -18.68 -7.73
C ALA A 221 -19.42 -17.49 -8.72
N ARG A 222 -20.46 -16.64 -8.65
CA ARG A 222 -20.60 -15.44 -9.47
C ARG A 222 -19.52 -14.39 -9.14
N GLN A 223 -19.20 -14.20 -7.87
CA GLN A 223 -18.12 -13.29 -7.46
C GLN A 223 -16.75 -13.79 -7.94
N VAL A 224 -16.47 -15.09 -7.76
CA VAL A 224 -15.23 -15.70 -8.25
C VAL A 224 -15.10 -15.48 -9.76
N GLN A 225 -16.13 -15.79 -10.55
CA GLN A 225 -16.13 -15.58 -12.00
C GLN A 225 -15.91 -14.10 -12.36
N PHE A 226 -16.60 -13.16 -11.69
CA PHE A 226 -16.45 -11.73 -11.94
C PHE A 226 -15.02 -11.27 -11.73
N HIS A 227 -14.39 -11.62 -10.59
CA HIS A 227 -13.03 -11.18 -10.28
C HIS A 227 -11.98 -11.85 -11.19
N LEU A 228 -12.18 -13.11 -11.57
CA LEU A 228 -11.31 -13.79 -12.54
C LEU A 228 -11.39 -13.15 -13.93
N VAL A 229 -12.61 -12.85 -14.40
CA VAL A 229 -12.80 -12.17 -15.69
C VAL A 229 -12.18 -10.78 -15.66
N LEU A 230 -12.42 -10.01 -14.58
CA LEU A 230 -11.82 -8.68 -14.41
C LEU A 230 -10.30 -8.75 -14.45
N ALA A 231 -9.70 -9.68 -13.69
CA ALA A 231 -8.27 -9.87 -13.66
C ALA A 231 -7.70 -10.28 -15.03
N PHE A 232 -8.40 -11.17 -15.75
CA PHE A 232 -8.00 -11.57 -17.09
C PHE A 232 -8.06 -10.40 -18.07
N VAL A 233 -9.12 -9.60 -18.04
CA VAL A 233 -9.25 -8.40 -18.90
C VAL A 233 -8.14 -7.40 -18.61
N LEU A 234 -7.84 -7.12 -17.33
CA LEU A 234 -6.75 -6.22 -16.93
C LEU A 234 -5.39 -6.76 -17.39
N ALA A 235 -5.13 -8.06 -17.28
CA ALA A 235 -3.93 -8.68 -17.78
C ALA A 235 -3.79 -8.52 -19.30
N VAL A 236 -4.85 -8.77 -20.05
CA VAL A 236 -4.86 -8.62 -21.52
C VAL A 236 -4.59 -7.15 -21.91
N ILE A 237 -5.27 -6.20 -21.28
CA ILE A 237 -5.04 -4.76 -21.54
C ILE A 237 -3.59 -4.41 -21.27
N MET A 238 -3.03 -4.86 -20.15
CA MET A 238 -1.64 -4.63 -19.79
C MET A 238 -0.69 -5.21 -20.84
N PHE A 239 -0.88 -6.46 -21.26
CA PHE A 239 -0.03 -7.09 -22.28
C PHE A 239 -0.08 -6.39 -23.63
N ILE A 240 -1.24 -5.89 -24.03
CA ILE A 240 -1.41 -5.16 -25.30
C ILE A 240 -0.79 -3.75 -25.20
N SER A 241 -0.93 -3.07 -24.06
CA SER A 241 -0.47 -1.69 -23.89
C SER A 241 1.03 -1.58 -23.56
N THR A 242 1.67 -2.68 -23.15
CA THR A 242 3.08 -2.65 -22.78
C THR A 242 3.97 -2.72 -24.00
N PRO A 243 4.90 -1.76 -24.21
CA PRO A 243 5.89 -1.87 -25.27
C PRO A 243 6.86 -3.02 -24.96
N TRP A 244 6.86 -4.03 -25.80
CA TRP A 244 7.74 -5.22 -25.70
C TRP A 244 9.16 -4.95 -26.20
N SER A 245 9.58 -3.69 -26.30
CA SER A 245 10.93 -3.37 -26.70
C SER A 245 11.89 -3.68 -25.55
N ILE A 246 12.76 -4.65 -25.76
CA ILE A 246 13.96 -4.83 -24.94
C ILE A 246 14.72 -3.50 -25.05
N GLN A 247 14.67 -2.68 -24.02
CA GLN A 247 15.53 -1.52 -23.92
C GLN A 247 16.94 -2.07 -23.67
N SER A 248 17.68 -2.21 -24.78
CA SER A 248 19.10 -2.50 -24.79
C SER A 248 19.90 -1.33 -24.21
#